data_cf389120df5fe1f240ff5e89ec0b41e1
#
_entry.id   cf389120df5fe1f240ff5e89ec0b41e1
#
_cell.length_a   1.000
_cell.length_b   1.000
_cell.length_c   1.000
_cell.angle_alpha   90.00
_cell.angle_beta   90.00
_cell.angle_gamma   90.00
#
_symmetry.space_group_name_H-M   'P 1'
#
loop_
_entity.id
_entity.type
_entity.pdbx_description
1 polymer ?
#
loop_
_entity_poly.entity_id
_entity_poly.type
_entity_poly.pdbx_seq_one_letter_code
_entity_poly.pdbx_strand_id
1 'polypeptide(L)'
;HAIPANDRGLLMLICGVLMFFILGRTLVSVIRAWSSLAMESLINVQWQSGLFRHLLQLPLTYFERRKMGDIHSRFSSLDALRATFTTCVVGAMMDSIMVAGLLLMLILYGGKLTVFVLGFTAVYVFIRILTYSRYRQLSEEALIAGARAGSYFMETLYGIATVKMQGMAERRGSHWLNLKIDAINTGIRLSRLDMFFGGINTFVATCDQVTILWLGISLVMENQMTIGMFVA
;
A
#
# COMPACT_ATOMS: atom_id res chain seq x y z
N HIS A 1 -12.92 -31.01 23.13
CA HIS A 1 -13.09 -31.63 24.45
C HIS A 1 -14.05 -30.85 25.37
N ALA A 2 -14.09 -29.50 25.33
CA ALA A 2 -14.95 -28.69 26.20
C ALA A 2 -16.46 -28.84 25.88
N ILE A 3 -16.84 -28.97 24.62
CA ILE A 3 -18.24 -29.06 24.20
C ILE A 3 -18.88 -30.40 24.59
N PRO A 4 -18.25 -31.58 24.32
CA PRO A 4 -18.82 -32.85 24.74
C PRO A 4 -18.80 -33.10 26.25
N ALA A 5 -17.89 -32.45 26.97
CA ALA A 5 -17.77 -32.59 28.45
C ALA A 5 -18.66 -31.62 29.23
N ASN A 6 -19.35 -30.67 28.56
CA ASN A 6 -20.16 -29.62 29.18
C ASN A 6 -19.43 -28.80 30.29
N ASP A 7 -18.10 -28.68 30.15
CA ASP A 7 -17.24 -28.00 31.10
C ASP A 7 -17.18 -26.50 30.83
N ARG A 8 -18.04 -25.77 31.58
CA ARG A 8 -18.13 -24.30 31.47
C ARG A 8 -16.85 -23.60 31.96
N GLY A 9 -16.10 -24.22 32.89
CA GLY A 9 -14.85 -23.65 33.40
C GLY A 9 -13.77 -23.61 32.30
N LEU A 10 -13.60 -24.72 31.57
CA LEU A 10 -12.66 -24.83 30.45
C LEU A 10 -13.02 -23.89 29.31
N LEU A 11 -14.30 -23.74 29.02
CA LEU A 11 -14.77 -22.81 27.99
C LEU A 11 -14.48 -21.35 28.36
N MET A 12 -14.72 -20.97 29.64
CA MET A 12 -14.43 -19.63 30.14
C MET A 12 -12.92 -19.34 30.12
N LEU A 13 -12.09 -20.31 30.44
CA LEU A 13 -10.64 -20.19 30.38
C LEU A 13 -10.14 -20.00 28.94
N ILE A 14 -10.63 -20.80 27.99
CA ILE A 14 -10.28 -20.64 26.56
C ILE A 14 -10.70 -19.28 26.03
N CYS A 15 -11.94 -18.84 26.31
CA CYS A 15 -12.41 -17.53 25.92
C CYS A 15 -11.58 -16.39 26.56
N GLY A 16 -11.19 -16.54 27.83
CA GLY A 16 -10.33 -15.58 28.52
C GLY A 16 -8.95 -15.45 27.89
N VAL A 17 -8.32 -16.58 27.56
CA VAL A 17 -7.02 -16.61 26.87
C VAL A 17 -7.12 -16.00 25.48
N LEU A 18 -8.14 -16.35 24.70
CA LEU A 18 -8.36 -15.75 23.39
C LEU A 18 -8.57 -14.22 23.47
N MET A 19 -9.37 -13.77 24.44
CA MET A 19 -9.59 -12.35 24.69
C MET A 19 -8.29 -11.62 25.05
N PHE A 20 -7.46 -12.24 25.89
CA PHE A 20 -6.14 -11.70 26.23
C PHE A 20 -5.22 -11.56 24.99
N PHE A 21 -5.20 -12.57 24.11
CA PHE A 21 -4.44 -12.50 22.86
C PHE A 21 -4.96 -11.43 21.90
N ILE A 22 -6.29 -11.30 21.77
CA ILE A 22 -6.91 -10.26 20.95
C ILE A 22 -6.56 -8.86 21.44
N LEU A 23 -6.64 -8.66 22.77
CA LEU A 23 -6.27 -7.38 23.38
C LEU A 23 -4.78 -7.07 23.19
N GLY A 24 -3.90 -8.07 23.40
CA GLY A 24 -2.47 -7.93 23.17
C GLY A 24 -2.16 -7.56 21.70
N ARG A 25 -2.76 -8.27 20.75
CA ARG A 25 -2.60 -7.99 19.32
C ARG A 25 -3.09 -6.58 18.96
N THR A 26 -4.22 -6.16 19.51
CA THR A 26 -4.78 -4.82 19.27
C THR A 26 -3.85 -3.75 19.84
N LEU A 27 -3.34 -3.93 21.05
CA LEU A 27 -2.39 -3.02 21.69
C LEU A 27 -1.12 -2.85 20.83
N VAL A 28 -0.52 -3.96 20.40
CA VAL A 28 0.67 -3.96 19.53
C VAL A 28 0.38 -3.23 18.22
N SER A 29 -0.80 -3.47 17.62
CA SER A 29 -1.22 -2.79 16.39
C SER A 29 -1.34 -1.28 16.58
N VAL A 30 -1.91 -0.82 17.69
CA VAL A 30 -2.04 0.61 18.03
C VAL A 30 -0.67 1.25 18.27
N ILE A 31 0.21 0.57 19.04
CA ILE A 31 1.57 1.07 19.28
C ILE A 31 2.34 1.18 17.95
N ARG A 32 2.23 0.19 17.07
CA ARG A 32 2.84 0.21 15.74
C ARG A 32 2.33 1.40 14.92
N ALA A 33 1.00 1.58 14.85
CA ALA A 33 0.39 2.68 14.09
C ALA A 33 0.84 4.05 14.63
N TRP A 34 0.89 4.20 15.95
CA TRP A 34 1.36 5.41 16.61
C TRP A 34 2.85 5.69 16.33
N SER A 35 3.70 4.66 16.43
CA SER A 35 5.13 4.79 16.16
C SER A 35 5.40 5.18 14.71
N SER A 36 4.67 4.57 13.76
CA SER A 36 4.75 4.90 12.34
C SER A 36 4.35 6.36 12.10
N LEU A 37 3.22 6.80 12.66
CA LEU A 37 2.73 8.18 12.56
C LEU A 37 3.72 9.19 13.14
N ALA A 38 4.29 8.90 14.30
CA ALA A 38 5.29 9.77 14.96
C ALA A 38 6.56 9.90 14.11
N MET A 39 7.09 8.79 13.61
CA MET A 39 8.27 8.80 12.72
C MET A 39 7.99 9.57 11.43
N GLU A 40 6.86 9.31 10.79
CA GLU A 40 6.45 10.01 9.57
C GLU A 40 6.32 11.52 9.82
N SER A 41 5.70 11.92 10.92
CA SER A 41 5.54 13.33 11.31
C SER A 41 6.88 14.02 11.56
N LEU A 42 7.81 13.38 12.30
CA LEU A 42 9.12 13.95 12.58
C LEU A 42 9.96 14.13 11.32
N ILE A 43 9.99 13.11 10.46
CA ILE A 43 10.70 13.19 9.17
C ILE A 43 10.08 14.29 8.31
N ASN A 44 8.74 14.40 8.32
CA ASN A 44 8.01 15.43 7.59
C ASN A 44 8.46 16.83 7.98
N VAL A 45 8.43 17.16 9.27
CA VAL A 45 8.79 18.47 9.78
C VAL A 45 10.25 18.79 9.48
N GLN A 46 11.17 17.84 9.68
CA GLN A 46 12.59 18.07 9.42
C GLN A 46 12.86 18.34 7.93
N TRP A 47 12.25 17.61 7.03
CA TRP A 47 12.41 17.79 5.59
C TRP A 47 11.82 19.10 5.09
N GLN A 48 10.59 19.41 5.48
CA GLN A 48 9.94 20.66 5.08
C GLN A 48 10.72 21.88 5.59
N SER A 49 11.14 21.83 6.85
CA SER A 49 11.97 22.89 7.44
C SER A 49 13.31 23.03 6.73
N GLY A 50 13.99 21.91 6.43
CA GLY A 50 15.26 21.91 5.70
C GLY A 50 15.10 22.45 4.27
N LEU A 51 14.08 22.01 3.54
CA LEU A 51 13.80 22.46 2.18
C LEU A 51 13.43 23.94 2.13
N PHE A 52 12.60 24.40 3.06
CA PHE A 52 12.22 25.81 3.16
C PHE A 52 13.43 26.69 3.52
N ARG A 53 14.27 26.25 4.45
CA ARG A 53 15.52 26.96 4.79
C ARG A 53 16.46 27.05 3.59
N HIS A 54 16.61 25.97 2.83
CA HIS A 54 17.41 25.97 1.61
C HIS A 54 16.85 26.95 0.57
N LEU A 55 15.53 26.97 0.39
CA LEU A 55 14.87 27.93 -0.50
C LEU A 55 15.17 29.37 -0.11
N LEU A 56 15.12 29.70 1.19
CA LEU A 56 15.41 31.05 1.69
C LEU A 56 16.89 31.46 1.52
N GLN A 57 17.81 30.51 1.42
CA GLN A 57 19.23 30.77 1.18
C GLN A 57 19.58 31.02 -0.30
N LEU A 58 18.63 30.81 -1.23
CA LEU A 58 18.87 31.05 -2.64
C LEU A 58 18.97 32.56 -2.93
N PRO A 59 19.84 32.97 -3.88
CA PRO A 59 20.01 34.37 -4.24
C PRO A 59 18.74 34.95 -4.88
N LEU A 60 18.55 36.27 -4.73
CA LEU A 60 17.37 36.98 -5.24
C LEU A 60 17.17 36.78 -6.74
N THR A 61 18.24 36.66 -7.51
CA THR A 61 18.20 36.38 -8.96
C THR A 61 17.48 35.07 -9.32
N TYR A 62 17.42 34.10 -8.42
CA TYR A 62 16.66 32.86 -8.61
C TYR A 62 15.15 33.14 -8.65
N PHE A 63 14.68 34.03 -7.76
CA PHE A 63 13.26 34.39 -7.64
C PHE A 63 12.80 35.33 -8.74
N GLU A 64 13.65 36.27 -9.16
CA GLU A 64 13.35 37.22 -10.23
C GLU A 64 13.17 36.55 -11.60
N ARG A 65 13.88 35.43 -11.84
CA ARG A 65 13.82 34.70 -13.12
C ARG A 65 12.71 33.65 -13.18
N ARG A 66 11.96 33.44 -12.12
CA ARG A 66 10.94 32.37 -12.05
C ARG A 66 9.62 32.89 -11.51
N LYS A 67 8.53 32.35 -12.03
CA LYS A 67 7.18 32.64 -11.50
C LYS A 67 7.03 31.95 -10.13
N MET A 68 6.45 32.66 -9.16
CA MET A 68 6.19 32.10 -7.82
C MET A 68 5.35 30.81 -7.85
N GLY A 69 4.42 30.72 -8.82
CA GLY A 69 3.64 29.50 -9.04
C GLY A 69 4.46 28.25 -9.40
N ASP A 70 5.54 28.43 -10.19
CA ASP A 70 6.45 27.33 -10.54
C ASP A 70 7.25 26.84 -9.32
N ILE A 71 7.69 27.79 -8.46
CA ILE A 71 8.39 27.48 -7.23
C ILE A 71 7.47 26.70 -6.29
N HIS A 72 6.24 27.18 -6.11
CA HIS A 72 5.24 26.49 -5.26
C HIS A 72 4.89 25.10 -5.80
N SER A 73 4.68 24.97 -7.11
CA SER A 73 4.38 23.69 -7.75
C SER A 73 5.51 22.67 -7.56
N ARG A 74 6.77 23.08 -7.71
CA ARG A 74 7.94 22.21 -7.47
C ARG A 74 8.07 21.82 -6.01
N PHE A 75 7.82 22.78 -5.10
CA PHE A 75 7.82 22.51 -3.66
C PHE A 75 6.75 21.46 -3.30
N SER A 76 5.53 21.65 -3.79
CA SER A 76 4.42 20.69 -3.55
C SER A 76 4.68 19.32 -4.16
N SER A 77 5.32 19.26 -5.35
CA SER A 77 5.68 17.98 -5.99
C SER A 77 6.76 17.24 -5.18
N LEU A 78 7.77 17.96 -4.67
CA LEU A 78 8.77 17.37 -3.79
C LEU A 78 8.17 16.88 -2.47
N ASP A 79 7.20 17.60 -1.94
CA ASP A 79 6.49 17.21 -0.72
C ASP A 79 5.67 15.93 -0.92
N ALA A 80 4.97 15.82 -2.04
CA ALA A 80 4.23 14.60 -2.41
C ALA A 80 5.15 13.39 -2.61
N LEU A 81 6.28 13.57 -3.32
CA LEU A 81 7.28 12.52 -3.51
C LEU A 81 7.86 12.05 -2.17
N ARG A 82 8.18 12.98 -1.30
CA ARG A 82 8.69 12.69 0.03
C ARG A 82 7.66 11.93 0.88
N ALA A 83 6.41 12.41 0.95
CA ALA A 83 5.36 11.75 1.71
C ALA A 83 5.23 10.28 1.27
N THR A 84 5.16 10.03 -0.04
CA THR A 84 5.11 8.68 -0.59
C THR A 84 6.34 7.86 -0.20
N PHE A 85 7.55 8.43 -0.35
CA PHE A 85 8.79 7.74 -0.02
C PHE A 85 8.87 7.39 1.48
N THR A 86 8.54 8.34 2.35
CA THR A 86 8.58 8.13 3.81
C THR A 86 7.60 7.04 4.24
N THR A 87 6.35 7.11 3.77
CA THR A 87 5.33 6.10 4.08
C THR A 87 5.75 4.71 3.58
N CYS A 88 6.27 4.62 2.35
CA CYS A 88 6.74 3.34 1.79
C CYS A 88 7.95 2.79 2.54
N VAL A 89 8.95 3.61 2.87
CA VAL A 89 10.19 3.15 3.54
C VAL A 89 9.91 2.76 4.98
N VAL A 90 9.21 3.60 5.74
CA VAL A 90 8.88 3.29 7.14
C VAL A 90 7.99 2.04 7.22
N GLY A 91 6.97 1.96 6.36
CA GLY A 91 6.12 0.77 6.26
C GLY A 91 6.93 -0.49 5.94
N ALA A 92 7.77 -0.44 4.91
CA ALA A 92 8.60 -1.57 4.50
C ALA A 92 9.59 -2.02 5.58
N MET A 93 10.20 -1.09 6.33
CA MET A 93 11.08 -1.43 7.45
C MET A 93 10.33 -2.14 8.58
N MET A 94 9.16 -1.61 8.98
CA MET A 94 8.32 -2.22 10.01
C MET A 94 7.84 -3.61 9.60
N ASP A 95 7.37 -3.76 8.35
CA ASP A 95 6.91 -5.03 7.82
C ASP A 95 8.04 -6.04 7.68
N SER A 96 9.25 -5.60 7.29
CA SER A 96 10.42 -6.48 7.18
C SER A 96 10.83 -7.08 8.52
N ILE A 97 10.80 -6.30 9.60
CA ILE A 97 11.10 -6.79 10.96
C ILE A 97 10.06 -7.83 11.37
N MET A 98 8.79 -7.55 11.13
CA MET A 98 7.70 -8.46 11.46
C MET A 98 7.78 -9.77 10.67
N VAL A 99 8.02 -9.68 9.35
CA VAL A 99 8.18 -10.83 8.47
C VAL A 99 9.40 -11.66 8.88
N ALA A 100 10.53 -11.04 9.24
CA ALA A 100 11.71 -11.75 9.71
C ALA A 100 11.43 -12.55 11.01
N GLY A 101 10.70 -11.95 11.95
CA GLY A 101 10.28 -12.62 13.19
C GLY A 101 9.36 -13.81 12.93
N LEU A 102 8.36 -13.63 12.07
CA LEU A 102 7.42 -14.69 11.68
C LEU A 102 8.12 -15.83 10.92
N LEU A 103 9.05 -15.50 10.00
CA LEU A 103 9.84 -16.50 9.28
C LEU A 103 10.72 -17.31 10.23
N LEU A 104 11.35 -16.66 11.19
CA LEU A 104 12.16 -17.34 12.19
C LEU A 104 11.31 -18.31 13.02
N MET A 105 10.15 -17.89 13.49
CA MET A 105 9.20 -18.76 14.17
C MET A 105 8.75 -19.93 13.30
N LEU A 106 8.40 -19.65 12.05
CA LEU A 106 7.97 -20.67 11.10
C LEU A 106 9.06 -21.72 10.83
N ILE A 107 10.32 -21.30 10.73
CA ILE A 107 11.46 -22.23 10.54
C ILE A 107 11.68 -23.10 11.78
N LEU A 108 11.55 -22.52 12.99
CA LEU A 108 11.78 -23.25 14.25
C LEU A 108 10.66 -24.24 14.58
N TYR A 109 9.41 -23.91 14.30
CA TYR A 109 8.25 -24.69 14.72
C TYR A 109 7.49 -25.36 13.56
N GLY A 110 7.59 -24.81 12.35
CA GLY A 110 6.74 -25.20 11.22
C GLY A 110 7.15 -26.51 10.52
N GLY A 111 8.40 -26.98 10.69
CA GLY A 111 8.88 -28.23 10.07
C GLY A 111 8.54 -28.33 8.57
N LYS A 112 7.76 -29.36 8.19
CA LYS A 112 7.33 -29.57 6.79
C LYS A 112 6.40 -28.49 6.27
N LEU A 113 5.59 -27.84 7.13
CA LEU A 113 4.67 -26.76 6.74
C LEU A 113 5.43 -25.53 6.21
N THR A 114 6.63 -25.27 6.72
CA THR A 114 7.48 -24.16 6.26
C THR A 114 7.76 -24.22 4.77
N VAL A 115 7.99 -25.41 4.21
CA VAL A 115 8.28 -25.58 2.78
C VAL A 115 7.09 -25.19 1.92
N PHE A 116 5.87 -25.55 2.34
CA PHE A 116 4.64 -25.20 1.61
C PHE A 116 4.38 -23.71 1.66
N VAL A 117 4.48 -23.07 2.83
CA VAL A 117 4.31 -21.62 2.99
C VAL A 117 5.32 -20.86 2.14
N LEU A 118 6.60 -21.25 2.18
CA LEU A 118 7.63 -20.64 1.35
C LEU A 118 7.36 -20.88 -0.15
N GLY A 119 6.84 -22.04 -0.52
CA GLY A 119 6.43 -22.35 -1.89
C GLY A 119 5.34 -21.41 -2.40
N PHE A 120 4.25 -21.24 -1.65
CA PHE A 120 3.18 -20.30 -2.01
C PHE A 120 3.66 -18.85 -2.04
N THR A 121 4.49 -18.46 -1.07
CA THR A 121 5.12 -17.14 -1.06
C THR A 121 6.00 -16.91 -2.29
N ALA A 122 6.79 -17.90 -2.68
CA ALA A 122 7.63 -17.83 -3.89
C ALA A 122 6.77 -17.69 -5.16
N VAL A 123 5.68 -18.44 -5.27
CA VAL A 123 4.73 -18.33 -6.38
C VAL A 123 4.12 -16.92 -6.44
N TYR A 124 3.69 -16.38 -5.29
CA TYR A 124 3.17 -15.02 -5.23
C TYR A 124 4.19 -13.97 -5.68
N VAL A 125 5.42 -14.05 -5.16
CA VAL A 125 6.51 -13.14 -5.53
C VAL A 125 6.83 -13.25 -7.02
N PHE A 126 6.87 -14.46 -7.57
CA PHE A 126 7.12 -14.70 -8.99
C PHE A 126 6.04 -14.04 -9.87
N ILE A 127 4.77 -14.24 -9.54
CA ILE A 127 3.65 -13.59 -10.26
C ILE A 127 3.78 -12.07 -10.19
N ARG A 128 4.16 -11.52 -9.02
CA ARG A 128 4.33 -10.09 -8.82
C ARG A 128 5.44 -9.50 -9.66
N ILE A 129 6.59 -10.18 -9.72
CA ILE A 129 7.75 -9.76 -10.54
C ILE A 129 7.38 -9.78 -12.03
N LEU A 130 6.74 -10.84 -12.49
CA LEU A 130 6.34 -10.99 -13.89
C LEU A 130 5.39 -9.89 -14.35
N THR A 131 4.56 -9.43 -13.45
CA THR A 131 3.51 -8.44 -13.73
C THR A 131 3.97 -7.01 -13.55
N TYR A 132 5.04 -6.79 -12.80
CA TYR A 132 5.53 -5.46 -12.43
C TYR A 132 5.74 -4.54 -13.65
N SER A 133 6.31 -5.07 -14.73
CA SER A 133 6.58 -4.32 -15.95
C SER A 133 5.30 -3.78 -16.60
N ARG A 134 4.25 -4.61 -16.67
CA ARG A 134 2.95 -4.22 -17.23
C ARG A 134 2.22 -3.21 -16.35
N TYR A 135 2.25 -3.43 -15.05
CA TYR A 135 1.66 -2.51 -14.08
C TYR A 135 2.31 -1.12 -14.16
N ARG A 136 3.64 -1.06 -14.20
CA ARG A 136 4.39 0.17 -14.34
C ARG A 136 4.04 0.92 -15.61
N GLN A 137 4.00 0.23 -16.75
CA GLN A 137 3.65 0.84 -18.04
C GLN A 137 2.25 1.47 -18.02
N LEU A 138 1.23 0.72 -17.55
CA LEU A 138 -0.14 1.23 -17.47
C LEU A 138 -0.28 2.37 -16.47
N SER A 139 0.48 2.34 -15.37
CA SER A 139 0.52 3.43 -14.38
C SER A 139 1.10 4.72 -14.98
N GLU A 140 2.19 4.61 -15.75
CA GLU A 140 2.79 5.74 -16.47
C GLU A 140 1.82 6.32 -17.52
N GLU A 141 1.14 5.48 -18.29
CA GLU A 141 0.13 5.91 -19.27
C GLU A 141 -1.03 6.66 -18.60
N ALA A 142 -1.55 6.13 -17.48
CA ALA A 142 -2.63 6.78 -16.71
C ALA A 142 -2.20 8.13 -16.15
N LEU A 143 -0.96 8.22 -15.64
CA LEU A 143 -0.39 9.47 -15.14
C LEU A 143 -0.26 10.51 -16.23
N ILE A 144 0.26 10.14 -17.41
CA ILE A 144 0.44 11.05 -18.55
C ILE A 144 -0.92 11.52 -19.07
N ALA A 145 -1.90 10.63 -19.22
CA ALA A 145 -3.24 11.00 -19.67
C ALA A 145 -3.92 11.96 -18.66
N GLY A 146 -3.80 11.70 -17.36
CA GLY A 146 -4.30 12.58 -16.31
C GLY A 146 -3.64 13.96 -16.34
N ALA A 147 -2.32 14.00 -16.51
CA ALA A 147 -1.56 15.25 -16.60
C ALA A 147 -1.96 16.09 -17.82
N ARG A 148 -2.21 15.46 -18.99
CA ARG A 148 -2.68 16.16 -20.20
C ARG A 148 -4.05 16.81 -19.97
N ALA A 149 -5.00 16.08 -19.41
CA ALA A 149 -6.33 16.61 -19.09
C ALA A 149 -6.25 17.77 -18.08
N GLY A 150 -5.40 17.64 -17.05
CA GLY A 150 -5.17 18.69 -16.06
C GLY A 150 -4.51 19.93 -16.63
N SER A 151 -3.48 19.79 -17.46
CA SER A 151 -2.79 20.91 -18.11
C SER A 151 -3.73 21.68 -19.05
N TYR A 152 -4.53 20.98 -19.85
CA TYR A 152 -5.50 21.62 -20.72
C TYR A 152 -6.59 22.37 -19.95
N PHE A 153 -7.03 21.82 -18.83
CA PHE A 153 -7.98 22.50 -17.94
C PHE A 153 -7.40 23.80 -17.40
N MET A 154 -6.18 23.76 -16.88
CA MET A 154 -5.50 24.95 -16.35
C MET A 154 -5.24 26.00 -17.43
N GLU A 155 -4.79 25.59 -18.62
CA GLU A 155 -4.63 26.49 -19.78
C GLU A 155 -5.94 27.20 -20.13
N THR A 156 -7.05 26.46 -20.13
CA THR A 156 -8.38 26.99 -20.42
C THR A 156 -8.82 28.02 -19.38
N LEU A 157 -8.53 27.78 -18.10
CA LEU A 157 -8.84 28.72 -17.01
C LEU A 157 -7.97 29.98 -17.07
N TYR A 158 -6.67 29.84 -17.32
CA TYR A 158 -5.79 31.00 -17.48
C TYR A 158 -6.20 31.88 -18.68
N GLY A 159 -6.70 31.27 -19.75
CA GLY A 159 -7.19 31.98 -20.94
C GLY A 159 -8.70 32.25 -20.93
N ILE A 160 -9.39 32.18 -19.80
CA ILE A 160 -10.87 32.19 -19.73
C ILE A 160 -11.50 33.43 -20.36
N ALA A 161 -10.87 34.59 -20.22
CA ALA A 161 -11.34 35.82 -20.84
C ALA A 161 -11.39 35.70 -22.39
N THR A 162 -10.30 35.19 -22.97
CA THR A 162 -10.21 34.96 -24.43
C THR A 162 -11.20 33.90 -24.88
N VAL A 163 -11.36 32.81 -24.13
CA VAL A 163 -12.32 31.75 -24.43
C VAL A 163 -13.75 32.29 -24.47
N LYS A 164 -14.11 33.15 -23.49
CA LYS A 164 -15.44 33.77 -23.44
C LYS A 164 -15.65 34.81 -24.57
N MET A 165 -14.66 35.65 -24.80
CA MET A 165 -14.75 36.68 -25.86
C MET A 165 -14.89 36.08 -27.28
N GLN A 166 -14.24 34.94 -27.51
CA GLN A 166 -14.27 34.26 -28.83
C GLN A 166 -15.38 33.20 -28.91
N GLY A 167 -16.23 33.02 -27.92
CA GLY A 167 -17.32 32.04 -27.92
C GLY A 167 -16.87 30.59 -28.01
N MET A 168 -15.60 30.28 -27.62
CA MET A 168 -15.01 28.94 -27.76
C MET A 168 -15.27 28.01 -26.54
N ALA A 169 -16.16 28.38 -25.66
CA ALA A 169 -16.39 27.63 -24.39
C ALA A 169 -16.80 26.16 -24.62
N GLU A 170 -17.75 25.95 -25.56
CA GLU A 170 -18.26 24.64 -25.90
C GLU A 170 -17.18 23.75 -26.55
N ARG A 171 -16.42 24.29 -27.49
CA ARG A 171 -15.33 23.60 -28.18
C ARG A 171 -14.21 23.20 -27.19
N ARG A 172 -13.84 24.12 -26.30
CA ARG A 172 -12.83 23.84 -25.23
C ARG A 172 -13.35 22.81 -24.25
N GLY A 173 -14.62 22.90 -23.86
CA GLY A 173 -15.27 21.92 -22.97
C GLY A 173 -15.29 20.51 -23.58
N SER A 174 -15.70 20.39 -24.83
CA SER A 174 -15.74 19.09 -25.53
C SER A 174 -14.36 18.48 -25.70
N HIS A 175 -13.33 19.28 -26.00
CA HIS A 175 -11.96 18.77 -26.12
C HIS A 175 -11.41 18.32 -24.76
N TRP A 176 -11.65 19.10 -23.70
CA TRP A 176 -11.27 18.67 -22.34
C TRP A 176 -11.97 17.38 -21.93
N LEU A 177 -13.27 17.24 -22.26
CA LEU A 177 -14.02 16.02 -21.96
C LEU A 177 -13.40 14.80 -22.65
N ASN A 178 -12.97 14.91 -23.90
CA ASN A 178 -12.30 13.81 -24.61
C ASN A 178 -10.99 13.43 -23.92
N LEU A 179 -10.15 14.40 -23.54
CA LEU A 179 -8.92 14.15 -22.77
C LEU A 179 -9.21 13.49 -21.40
N LYS A 180 -10.30 13.91 -20.75
CA LYS A 180 -10.73 13.34 -19.46
C LYS A 180 -11.23 11.90 -19.62
N ILE A 181 -11.96 11.60 -20.70
CA ILE A 181 -12.39 10.24 -21.04
C ILE A 181 -11.19 9.33 -21.29
N ASP A 182 -10.17 9.81 -22.02
CA ASP A 182 -8.93 9.06 -22.23
C ASP A 182 -8.21 8.76 -20.91
N ALA A 183 -8.12 9.76 -20.02
CA ALA A 183 -7.55 9.57 -18.69
C ALA A 183 -8.33 8.56 -17.84
N ILE A 184 -9.67 8.60 -17.91
CA ILE A 184 -10.53 7.63 -17.21
C ILE A 184 -10.35 6.23 -17.81
N ASN A 185 -10.31 6.09 -19.13
CA ASN A 185 -10.15 4.79 -19.80
C ASN A 185 -8.80 4.15 -19.47
N THR A 186 -7.72 4.92 -19.43
CA THR A 186 -6.41 4.42 -18.98
C THR A 186 -6.43 4.04 -17.50
N GLY A 187 -7.08 4.82 -16.65
CA GLY A 187 -7.31 4.48 -15.24
C GLY A 187 -8.11 3.19 -15.07
N ILE A 188 -9.16 2.97 -15.88
CA ILE A 188 -9.95 1.72 -15.87
C ILE A 188 -9.08 0.51 -16.27
N ARG A 189 -8.19 0.66 -17.27
CA ARG A 189 -7.27 -0.41 -17.67
C ARG A 189 -6.33 -0.80 -16.51
N LEU A 190 -5.79 0.18 -15.82
CA LEU A 190 -4.95 -0.02 -14.64
C LEU A 190 -5.74 -0.70 -13.51
N SER A 191 -6.93 -0.19 -13.18
CA SER A 191 -7.80 -0.75 -12.13
C SER A 191 -8.24 -2.17 -12.45
N ARG A 192 -8.52 -2.48 -13.72
CA ARG A 192 -8.86 -3.86 -14.16
C ARG A 192 -7.69 -4.82 -13.91
N LEU A 193 -6.47 -4.37 -14.19
CA LEU A 193 -5.27 -5.13 -13.90
C LEU A 193 -5.10 -5.34 -12.39
N ASP A 194 -5.31 -4.31 -11.58
CA ASP A 194 -5.27 -4.40 -10.12
C ASP A 194 -6.32 -5.37 -9.56
N MET A 195 -7.56 -5.34 -10.07
CA MET A 195 -8.61 -6.27 -9.67
C MET A 195 -8.25 -7.72 -10.02
N PHE A 196 -7.68 -7.95 -11.21
CA PHE A 196 -7.25 -9.29 -11.63
C PHE A 196 -6.15 -9.84 -10.71
N PHE A 197 -5.16 -9.02 -10.39
CA PHE A 197 -4.09 -9.44 -9.47
C PHE A 197 -4.55 -9.54 -8.02
N GLY A 198 -5.46 -8.66 -7.60
CA GLY A 198 -6.13 -8.80 -6.31
C GLY A 198 -6.86 -10.14 -6.18
N GLY A 199 -7.56 -10.54 -7.24
CA GLY A 199 -8.21 -11.85 -7.32
C GLY A 199 -7.23 -13.03 -7.24
N ILE A 200 -6.15 -12.99 -8.02
CA ILE A 200 -5.09 -14.02 -7.96
C ILE A 200 -4.46 -14.07 -6.56
N ASN A 201 -4.14 -12.92 -5.98
CA ASN A 201 -3.58 -12.86 -4.63
C ASN A 201 -4.51 -13.50 -3.60
N THR A 202 -5.78 -13.14 -3.62
CA THR A 202 -6.78 -13.73 -2.73
C THR A 202 -6.90 -15.23 -2.94
N PHE A 203 -6.89 -15.71 -4.20
CA PHE A 203 -6.94 -17.12 -4.52
C PHE A 203 -5.71 -17.87 -3.97
N VAL A 204 -4.50 -17.38 -4.23
CA VAL A 204 -3.25 -17.97 -3.74
C VAL A 204 -3.22 -18.01 -2.21
N ALA A 205 -3.61 -16.91 -1.54
CA ALA A 205 -3.66 -16.83 -0.08
C ALA A 205 -4.69 -17.81 0.51
N THR A 206 -5.85 -17.96 -0.14
CA THR A 206 -6.86 -18.92 0.32
C THR A 206 -6.42 -20.37 0.11
N CYS A 207 -5.76 -20.68 -1.02
CA CYS A 207 -5.17 -22.00 -1.26
C CYS A 207 -4.09 -22.33 -0.24
N ASP A 208 -3.22 -21.38 0.09
CA ASP A 208 -2.20 -21.51 1.13
C ASP A 208 -2.87 -21.83 2.48
N GLN A 209 -3.86 -21.04 2.88
CA GLN A 209 -4.60 -21.25 4.13
C GLN A 209 -5.26 -22.63 4.22
N VAL A 210 -5.92 -23.09 3.16
CA VAL A 210 -6.54 -24.42 3.09
C VAL A 210 -5.49 -25.52 3.15
N THR A 211 -4.37 -25.35 2.46
CA THR A 211 -3.25 -26.30 2.44
C THR A 211 -2.61 -26.43 3.83
N ILE A 212 -2.35 -25.30 4.49
CA ILE A 212 -1.82 -25.28 5.87
C ILE A 212 -2.77 -25.97 6.83
N LEU A 213 -4.07 -25.70 6.72
CA LEU A 213 -5.09 -26.30 7.57
C LEU A 213 -5.16 -27.81 7.36
N TRP A 214 -5.18 -28.26 6.09
CA TRP A 214 -5.23 -29.70 5.77
C TRP A 214 -3.98 -30.44 6.21
N LEU A 215 -2.78 -29.93 5.86
CA LEU A 215 -1.51 -30.53 6.24
C LEU A 215 -1.27 -30.47 7.76
N GLY A 216 -1.60 -29.34 8.39
CA GLY A 216 -1.45 -29.17 9.83
C GLY A 216 -2.31 -30.17 10.62
N ILE A 217 -3.57 -30.36 10.24
CA ILE A 217 -4.44 -31.36 10.84
C ILE A 217 -3.88 -32.77 10.61
N SER A 218 -3.40 -33.08 9.39
CA SER A 218 -2.81 -34.39 9.10
C SER A 218 -1.58 -34.69 9.98
N LEU A 219 -0.69 -33.71 10.14
CA LEU A 219 0.51 -33.84 10.99
C LEU A 219 0.16 -33.99 12.49
N VAL A 220 -0.90 -33.33 12.94
CA VAL A 220 -1.39 -33.49 14.32
C VAL A 220 -2.01 -34.89 14.49
N MET A 221 -2.76 -35.40 13.53
CA MET A 221 -3.32 -36.74 13.57
C MET A 221 -2.24 -37.83 13.55
N GLU A 222 -1.12 -37.60 12.85
CA GLU A 222 0.05 -38.50 12.83
C GLU A 222 0.96 -38.35 14.06
N ASN A 223 0.60 -37.55 15.05
CA ASN A 223 1.40 -37.22 16.24
C ASN A 223 2.79 -36.61 15.92
N GLN A 224 2.99 -36.06 14.74
CA GLN A 224 4.24 -35.39 14.37
C GLN A 224 4.30 -33.94 14.86
N MET A 225 3.14 -33.35 15.24
CA MET A 225 3.03 -32.00 15.74
C MET A 225 1.95 -31.91 16.83
N THR A 226 2.17 -31.07 17.84
CA THR A 226 1.15 -30.80 18.86
C THR A 226 0.14 -29.77 18.35
N ILE A 227 -1.10 -29.84 18.89
CA ILE A 227 -2.13 -28.83 18.58
C ILE A 227 -1.64 -27.41 18.90
N GLY A 228 -0.88 -27.26 20.00
CA GLY A 228 -0.30 -25.98 20.37
C GLY A 228 0.71 -25.44 19.37
N MET A 229 1.55 -26.29 18.80
CA MET A 229 2.51 -25.91 17.74
C MET A 229 1.80 -25.54 16.42
N PHE A 230 0.65 -26.16 16.13
CA PHE A 230 -0.13 -25.84 14.95
C PHE A 230 -0.85 -24.50 15.06
N VAL A 231 -1.31 -24.14 16.26
CA VAL A 231 -2.04 -22.89 16.51
C VAL A 231 -1.11 -21.68 16.71
N ALA A 232 0.13 -21.90 17.14
CA ALA A 232 1.16 -20.86 17.31
C ALA A 232 1.71 -20.38 15.96
#